data_5b488e3ddf5e8c7f01170c18d6787e18
#
_entry.id   5b488e3ddf5e8c7f01170c18d6787e18
#
_cell.length_a   1.000
_cell.length_b   1.000
_cell.length_c   1.000
_cell.angle_alpha   90.00
_cell.angle_beta   90.00
_cell.angle_gamma   90.00
#
_symmetry.space_group_name_H-M   'P 1'
#
loop_
_entity.id
_entity.type
_entity.pdbx_description
1 polymer ?
#
loop_
_entity_poly.entity_id
_entity_poly.type
_entity_poly.pdbx_seq_one_letter_code
_entity_poly.pdbx_strand_id
1 'polypeptide(L)'
;FSSQSLYLTIPQKALDNKKNMLASQVLWDDGVTALFSSYSYFGKYNNQNKIEHKISFNSGANLGAWRVRSKSYYHHTDKQQQFKPYSLYAYHQLNTLLATLNVGEFRPTSRMLSTDKLIGFQLISSDLLSGNDLYMNSPIIEEIAESHAEIKVKQQGRTIYETIVPPGPFILNDLPVIGSNELVLEIKEADGRIRKSTHYFTTMPNQLKKGRYQYNFISGYSYDRYNQFNNQNNNPIFLLGEFSYGINQKITAYGAIRKKLNSNTFFSGLSLDLGRWGGVASDISYFEHNNLLKYQLRYNKRWSNIGTSLNISSSHYQSIKSDSVSIRKSQTDNIKNSYTISLFQPIKSFGTFSIGYHQNSYAKRKNDFTINT
;
A
#
# COMPACT_ATOMS: atom_id res chain seq x y z
N PHE A 1 1.08 -38.93 -49.07
CA PHE A 1 1.12 -37.49 -48.81
C PHE A 1 2.05 -37.27 -47.62
N SER A 2 3.29 -36.72 -47.87
CA SER A 2 4.17 -36.30 -46.80
C SER A 2 3.64 -34.99 -46.23
N SER A 3 3.25 -34.96 -44.95
CA SER A 3 2.89 -33.73 -44.24
C SER A 3 4.16 -32.90 -44.07
N GLN A 4 4.28 -31.81 -44.84
CA GLN A 4 5.32 -30.81 -44.58
C GLN A 4 4.89 -29.98 -43.37
N SER A 5 5.65 -30.06 -42.27
CA SER A 5 5.43 -29.25 -41.07
C SER A 5 6.39 -28.07 -41.09
N LEU A 6 5.85 -26.85 -41.00
CA LEU A 6 6.64 -25.62 -40.85
C LEU A 6 6.81 -25.33 -39.33
N TYR A 7 8.05 -25.35 -38.87
CA TYR A 7 8.38 -24.94 -37.49
C TYR A 7 8.83 -23.47 -37.49
N LEU A 8 8.06 -22.60 -36.81
CA LEU A 8 8.42 -21.20 -36.63
C LEU A 8 8.87 -21.00 -35.20
N THR A 9 10.07 -20.48 -35.00
CA THR A 9 10.57 -20.05 -33.70
C THR A 9 10.45 -18.54 -33.61
N ILE A 10 9.60 -18.05 -32.72
CA ILE A 10 9.36 -16.63 -32.49
C ILE A 10 9.94 -16.28 -31.13
N PRO A 11 10.83 -15.25 -31.01
CA PRO A 11 11.32 -14.80 -29.72
C PRO A 11 10.15 -14.43 -28.78
N GLN A 12 10.22 -14.81 -27.51
CA GLN A 12 9.18 -14.58 -26.51
C GLN A 12 8.82 -13.09 -26.38
N LYS A 13 9.80 -12.18 -26.55
CA LYS A 13 9.58 -10.72 -26.56
C LYS A 13 8.66 -10.26 -27.70
N ALA A 14 8.60 -10.95 -28.82
CA ALA A 14 7.75 -10.63 -29.97
C ALA A 14 6.32 -11.17 -29.82
N LEU A 15 6.08 -12.05 -28.84
CA LEU A 15 4.75 -12.55 -28.51
C LEU A 15 4.04 -11.53 -27.63
N ASP A 16 2.82 -11.12 -28.01
CA ASP A 16 2.00 -10.24 -27.19
C ASP A 16 1.38 -11.04 -26.03
N ASN A 17 2.09 -11.12 -24.90
CA ASN A 17 1.67 -11.83 -23.70
C ASN A 17 0.59 -11.09 -22.88
N LYS A 18 0.17 -9.89 -23.31
CA LYS A 18 -0.80 -9.07 -22.53
C LYS A 18 -2.17 -9.73 -22.40
N LYS A 19 -2.53 -10.64 -23.30
CA LYS A 19 -3.86 -11.28 -23.30
C LYS A 19 -4.00 -12.49 -22.35
N ASN A 20 -2.91 -13.08 -21.89
CA ASN A 20 -2.98 -14.41 -21.24
C ASN A 20 -2.94 -14.39 -19.71
N MET A 21 -2.95 -13.21 -19.07
CA MET A 21 -2.68 -13.11 -17.62
C MET A 21 -3.90 -12.80 -16.78
N LEU A 22 -4.99 -12.35 -17.38
CA LEU A 22 -6.27 -12.17 -16.72
C LEU A 22 -7.24 -13.24 -17.22
N ALA A 23 -7.92 -13.92 -16.31
CA ALA A 23 -9.09 -14.69 -16.70
C ALA A 23 -10.05 -13.74 -17.44
N SER A 24 -10.62 -14.24 -18.55
CA SER A 24 -11.62 -13.46 -19.29
C SER A 24 -12.70 -12.96 -18.30
N GLN A 25 -13.12 -11.71 -18.43
CA GLN A 25 -14.19 -11.14 -17.59
C GLN A 25 -15.46 -11.97 -17.57
N VAL A 26 -15.70 -12.75 -18.63
CA VAL A 26 -16.81 -13.71 -18.73
C VAL A 26 -16.69 -14.86 -17.71
N LEU A 27 -15.50 -15.17 -17.25
CA LEU A 27 -15.24 -16.21 -16.24
C LEU A 27 -15.24 -15.67 -14.81
N TRP A 28 -15.44 -14.37 -14.63
CA TRP A 28 -15.48 -13.78 -13.29
C TRP A 28 -16.83 -14.07 -12.64
N ASP A 29 -16.78 -14.68 -11.46
CA ASP A 29 -17.94 -15.06 -10.69
C ASP A 29 -18.12 -14.09 -9.51
N ASP A 30 -19.32 -13.56 -9.35
CA ASP A 30 -19.69 -12.73 -8.21
C ASP A 30 -19.83 -13.55 -6.91
N GLY A 31 -19.67 -14.87 -6.97
CA GLY A 31 -19.77 -15.77 -5.84
C GLY A 31 -21.24 -16.00 -5.40
N VAL A 32 -21.40 -16.70 -4.29
CA VAL A 32 -22.70 -17.11 -3.79
C VAL A 32 -23.35 -16.05 -2.89
N THR A 33 -24.68 -15.98 -2.94
CA THR A 33 -25.47 -15.23 -1.95
C THR A 33 -25.28 -15.88 -0.58
N ALA A 34 -24.85 -15.09 0.39
CA ALA A 34 -24.53 -15.59 1.74
C ALA A 34 -24.80 -14.52 2.79
N LEU A 35 -25.17 -14.95 3.98
CA LEU A 35 -25.22 -14.16 5.20
C LEU A 35 -24.30 -14.78 6.22
N PHE A 36 -23.46 -13.98 6.87
CA PHE A 36 -22.55 -14.46 7.90
C PHE A 36 -22.36 -13.45 9.01
N SER A 37 -22.02 -13.94 10.18
CA SER A 37 -21.63 -13.12 11.33
C SER A 37 -20.55 -13.85 12.11
N SER A 38 -19.53 -13.12 12.53
CA SER A 38 -18.53 -13.57 13.49
C SER A 38 -18.56 -12.66 14.71
N TYR A 39 -18.25 -13.22 15.87
CA TYR A 39 -18.13 -12.43 17.10
C TYR A 39 -16.82 -12.74 17.81
N SER A 40 -16.37 -11.78 18.58
CA SER A 40 -15.28 -11.96 19.55
C SER A 40 -15.66 -11.34 20.88
N TYR A 41 -15.36 -12.08 21.95
CA TYR A 41 -15.60 -11.66 23.32
C TYR A 41 -14.27 -11.34 24.01
N PHE A 42 -14.25 -10.23 24.72
CA PHE A 42 -13.16 -9.82 25.59
C PHE A 42 -13.72 -9.45 26.96
N GLY A 43 -13.22 -10.12 28.02
CA GLY A 43 -13.54 -9.80 29.40
C GLY A 43 -12.29 -9.32 30.15
N LYS A 44 -12.41 -8.25 30.93
CA LYS A 44 -11.35 -7.74 31.80
C LYS A 44 -11.89 -7.61 33.22
N TYR A 45 -11.16 -8.20 34.16
CA TYR A 45 -11.39 -8.07 35.58
C TYR A 45 -10.34 -7.14 36.20
N ASN A 46 -10.76 -6.20 37.01
CA ASN A 46 -9.88 -5.27 37.70
C ASN A 46 -9.85 -5.59 39.22
N ASN A 47 -8.75 -5.30 39.91
CA ASN A 47 -8.56 -5.45 41.37
C ASN A 47 -9.58 -4.73 42.23
N GLN A 48 -10.41 -3.85 41.65
CA GLN A 48 -11.51 -3.18 42.30
C GLN A 48 -12.86 -3.91 42.12
N ASN A 49 -12.85 -5.19 41.80
CA ASN A 49 -14.03 -6.03 41.49
C ASN A 49 -14.90 -5.52 40.34
N LYS A 50 -14.34 -4.72 39.42
CA LYS A 50 -15.07 -4.22 38.27
C LYS A 50 -14.83 -5.13 37.07
N ILE A 51 -15.92 -5.55 36.45
CA ILE A 51 -15.90 -6.37 35.27
C ILE A 51 -16.23 -5.50 34.04
N GLU A 52 -15.41 -5.59 33.02
CA GLU A 52 -15.65 -5.00 31.73
C GLU A 52 -15.83 -6.10 30.68
N HIS A 53 -16.94 -6.07 29.96
CA HIS A 53 -17.23 -6.99 28.89
C HIS A 53 -17.31 -6.24 27.56
N LYS A 54 -16.64 -6.74 26.54
CA LYS A 54 -16.74 -6.20 25.19
C LYS A 54 -17.00 -7.34 24.22
N ILE A 55 -18.08 -7.24 23.44
CA ILE A 55 -18.40 -8.18 22.36
C ILE A 55 -18.33 -7.40 21.05
N SER A 56 -17.51 -7.85 20.11
CA SER A 56 -17.40 -7.27 18.79
C SER A 56 -18.07 -8.20 17.77
N PHE A 57 -18.88 -7.62 16.89
CA PHE A 57 -19.58 -8.33 15.83
C PHE A 57 -19.06 -7.87 14.47
N ASN A 58 -18.73 -8.82 13.57
CA ASN A 58 -18.44 -8.58 12.18
C ASN A 58 -19.44 -9.38 11.35
N SER A 59 -20.39 -8.69 10.74
CA SER A 59 -21.47 -9.31 9.98
C SER A 59 -21.40 -8.88 8.52
N GLY A 60 -21.89 -9.71 7.63
CA GLY A 60 -21.93 -9.37 6.21
C GLY A 60 -22.95 -10.17 5.43
N ALA A 61 -23.33 -9.60 4.31
CA ALA A 61 -24.16 -10.25 3.31
C ALA A 61 -23.52 -10.10 1.92
N ASN A 62 -23.60 -11.16 1.13
CA ASN A 62 -23.27 -11.15 -0.29
C ASN A 62 -24.58 -11.24 -1.08
N LEU A 63 -24.84 -10.25 -1.94
CA LEU A 63 -26.07 -10.11 -2.71
C LEU A 63 -25.69 -9.83 -4.18
N GLY A 64 -25.56 -10.89 -4.98
CA GLY A 64 -24.98 -10.77 -6.32
C GLY A 64 -23.57 -10.15 -6.25
N ALA A 65 -23.31 -9.13 -7.05
CA ALA A 65 -22.02 -8.43 -7.07
C ALA A 65 -21.77 -7.50 -5.86
N TRP A 66 -22.77 -7.25 -5.03
CA TRP A 66 -22.64 -6.40 -3.85
C TRP A 66 -22.24 -7.17 -2.59
N ARG A 67 -21.39 -6.54 -1.80
CA ARG A 67 -20.89 -7.05 -0.52
C ARG A 67 -21.20 -6.04 0.58
N VAL A 68 -22.22 -6.31 1.40
CA VAL A 68 -22.55 -5.50 2.58
C VAL A 68 -21.72 -5.97 3.78
N ARG A 69 -21.14 -5.04 4.52
CA ARG A 69 -20.30 -5.31 5.68
C ARG A 69 -20.69 -4.38 6.83
N SER A 70 -20.82 -4.98 8.02
CA SER A 70 -21.15 -4.26 9.25
C SER A 70 -20.17 -4.65 10.35
N LYS A 71 -19.69 -3.64 11.09
CA LYS A 71 -18.95 -3.84 12.33
C LYS A 71 -19.68 -3.11 13.46
N SER A 72 -19.90 -3.80 14.56
CA SER A 72 -20.49 -3.23 15.76
C SER A 72 -19.87 -3.84 17.01
N TYR A 73 -20.00 -3.18 18.12
CA TYR A 73 -19.57 -3.72 19.38
C TYR A 73 -20.57 -3.37 20.50
N TYR A 74 -20.71 -4.32 21.41
CA TYR A 74 -21.39 -4.15 22.67
C TYR A 74 -20.35 -4.00 23.78
N HIS A 75 -20.46 -2.96 24.56
CA HIS A 75 -19.58 -2.68 25.70
C HIS A 75 -20.42 -2.56 26.96
N HIS A 76 -20.09 -3.37 27.97
CA HIS A 76 -20.72 -3.38 29.26
C HIS A 76 -19.70 -3.16 30.36
N THR A 77 -19.98 -2.19 31.22
CA THR A 77 -19.25 -1.90 32.46
C THR A 77 -20.27 -1.74 33.57
N ASP A 78 -19.85 -1.77 34.82
CA ASP A 78 -20.74 -1.54 35.97
C ASP A 78 -21.54 -0.21 35.92
N LYS A 79 -21.07 0.75 35.10
CA LYS A 79 -21.67 2.08 34.98
C LYS A 79 -22.46 2.30 33.68
N GLN A 80 -22.16 1.55 32.63
CA GLN A 80 -22.73 1.80 31.32
C GLN A 80 -22.87 0.51 30.51
N GLN A 81 -24.00 0.42 29.83
CA GLN A 81 -24.23 -0.57 28.77
C GLN A 81 -24.40 0.19 27.45
N GLN A 82 -23.61 -0.14 26.43
CA GLN A 82 -23.66 0.59 25.18
C GLN A 82 -23.46 -0.33 23.99
N PHE A 83 -24.43 -0.32 23.07
CA PHE A 83 -24.26 -0.89 21.74
C PHE A 83 -23.80 0.21 20.77
N LYS A 84 -22.67 0.01 20.11
CA LYS A 84 -22.11 0.98 19.14
C LYS A 84 -21.94 0.34 17.78
N PRO A 85 -22.74 0.69 16.78
CA PRO A 85 -22.39 0.38 15.40
C PRO A 85 -21.14 1.19 15.05
N TYR A 86 -20.15 0.52 14.46
CA TYR A 86 -18.87 1.13 14.10
C TYR A 86 -18.78 1.49 12.63
N SER A 87 -19.24 0.60 11.74
CA SER A 87 -19.30 0.85 10.31
C SER A 87 -20.41 0.02 9.68
N LEU A 88 -21.03 0.57 8.63
CA LEU A 88 -21.97 -0.13 7.77
C LEU A 88 -21.76 0.39 6.35
N TYR A 89 -21.24 -0.45 5.48
CA TYR A 89 -20.96 -0.09 4.09
C TYR A 89 -21.20 -1.26 3.15
N ALA A 90 -21.44 -0.93 1.90
CA ALA A 90 -21.46 -1.88 0.80
C ALA A 90 -20.29 -1.60 -0.14
N TYR A 91 -19.76 -2.66 -0.76
CA TYR A 91 -18.80 -2.49 -1.83
C TYR A 91 -19.12 -3.36 -3.03
N HIS A 92 -18.69 -2.88 -4.19
CA HIS A 92 -18.82 -3.53 -5.48
C HIS A 92 -17.52 -3.41 -6.26
N GLN A 93 -17.11 -4.49 -6.89
CA GLN A 93 -15.95 -4.50 -7.79
C GLN A 93 -16.38 -4.10 -9.19
N LEU A 94 -15.84 -3.00 -9.70
CA LEU A 94 -16.13 -2.48 -11.03
C LEU A 94 -15.09 -3.01 -12.03
N ASN A 95 -15.42 -4.09 -12.70
CA ASN A 95 -14.50 -4.82 -13.57
C ASN A 95 -13.97 -3.98 -14.73
N THR A 96 -14.83 -3.12 -15.33
CA THR A 96 -14.45 -2.22 -16.42
C THR A 96 -13.45 -1.15 -16.03
N LEU A 97 -13.50 -0.69 -14.78
CA LEU A 97 -12.59 0.32 -14.23
C LEU A 97 -11.43 -0.30 -13.44
N LEU A 98 -11.40 -1.62 -13.27
CA LEU A 98 -10.49 -2.33 -12.39
C LEU A 98 -10.42 -1.68 -11.00
N ALA A 99 -11.58 -1.36 -10.44
CA ALA A 99 -11.74 -0.57 -9.23
C ALA A 99 -12.73 -1.19 -8.25
N THR A 100 -12.62 -0.78 -6.99
CA THR A 100 -13.60 -1.07 -5.95
C THR A 100 -14.36 0.21 -5.60
N LEU A 101 -15.68 0.16 -5.68
CA LEU A 101 -16.58 1.19 -5.18
C LEU A 101 -17.05 0.81 -3.79
N ASN A 102 -16.80 1.65 -2.80
CA ASN A 102 -17.32 1.54 -1.45
C ASN A 102 -18.35 2.65 -1.21
N VAL A 103 -19.48 2.33 -0.57
CA VAL A 103 -20.55 3.29 -0.25
C VAL A 103 -21.07 3.01 1.15
N GLY A 104 -21.24 4.04 1.97
CA GLY A 104 -21.80 3.95 3.30
C GLY A 104 -20.96 4.60 4.39
N GLU A 105 -21.03 4.07 5.62
CA GLU A 105 -20.29 4.55 6.78
C GLU A 105 -19.05 3.69 7.00
N PHE A 106 -17.87 4.20 6.65
CA PHE A 106 -16.59 3.50 6.77
C PHE A 106 -15.42 4.48 6.93
N ARG A 107 -14.23 3.94 7.22
CA ARG A 107 -12.97 4.69 7.11
C ARG A 107 -12.31 4.31 5.80
N PRO A 108 -12.26 5.22 4.82
CA PRO A 108 -11.63 4.93 3.54
C PRO A 108 -10.12 4.73 3.66
N THR A 109 -9.57 3.94 2.77
CA THR A 109 -8.11 3.76 2.64
C THR A 109 -7.51 4.86 1.78
N SER A 110 -6.33 5.33 2.13
CA SER A 110 -5.54 6.28 1.35
C SER A 110 -4.08 5.89 1.44
N ARG A 111 -3.32 6.13 0.37
CA ARG A 111 -1.90 5.82 0.29
C ARG A 111 -1.01 7.00 0.67
N MET A 112 -1.54 8.22 0.57
CA MET A 112 -0.76 9.46 0.65
C MET A 112 -1.14 10.34 1.84
N LEU A 113 -2.43 10.47 2.13
CA LEU A 113 -2.94 11.36 3.15
C LEU A 113 -3.82 10.62 4.16
N SER A 114 -3.86 11.10 5.37
CA SER A 114 -4.76 10.54 6.39
C SER A 114 -6.22 10.77 6.04
N THR A 115 -7.06 9.78 6.36
CA THR A 115 -8.51 9.83 6.16
C THR A 115 -9.24 9.79 7.49
N ASP A 116 -10.38 10.46 7.52
CA ASP A 116 -11.33 10.34 8.64
C ASP A 116 -12.34 9.22 8.34
N LYS A 117 -13.08 8.84 9.36
CA LYS A 117 -14.30 8.07 9.17
C LYS A 117 -15.35 8.97 8.53
N LEU A 118 -16.05 8.48 7.53
CA LEU A 118 -17.04 9.28 6.79
C LEU A 118 -18.26 8.44 6.41
N ILE A 119 -19.33 9.14 6.11
CA ILE A 119 -20.48 8.62 5.36
C ILE A 119 -20.37 9.18 3.94
N GLY A 120 -20.19 8.30 2.96
CA GLY A 120 -19.95 8.71 1.59
C GLY A 120 -19.56 7.56 0.70
N PHE A 121 -18.71 7.84 -0.27
CA PHE A 121 -18.22 6.83 -1.19
C PHE A 121 -16.71 6.95 -1.44
N GLN A 122 -16.13 5.86 -1.86
CA GLN A 122 -14.75 5.75 -2.33
C GLN A 122 -14.71 4.92 -3.60
N LEU A 123 -14.06 5.44 -4.62
CA LEU A 123 -13.67 4.70 -5.82
C LEU A 123 -12.15 4.57 -5.83
N ILE A 124 -11.66 3.35 -5.66
CA ILE A 124 -10.22 3.08 -5.59
C ILE A 124 -9.82 2.01 -6.59
N SER A 125 -8.76 2.25 -7.34
CA SER A 125 -8.17 1.25 -8.23
C SER A 125 -7.77 0.00 -7.45
N SER A 126 -8.13 -1.18 -7.95
CA SER A 126 -7.89 -2.47 -7.30
C SER A 126 -6.75 -3.20 -7.98
N ASP A 127 -5.69 -3.43 -7.24
CA ASP A 127 -4.54 -4.20 -7.70
C ASP A 127 -4.93 -5.68 -7.95
N LEU A 128 -5.90 -6.21 -7.21
CA LEU A 128 -6.42 -7.57 -7.36
C LEU A 128 -7.14 -7.80 -8.69
N LEU A 129 -7.86 -6.78 -9.19
CA LEU A 129 -8.59 -6.87 -10.45
C LEU A 129 -7.67 -6.69 -11.67
N SER A 130 -6.49 -6.15 -11.47
CA SER A 130 -5.51 -5.92 -12.54
C SER A 130 -4.66 -7.15 -12.86
N GLY A 131 -4.89 -8.28 -12.22
CA GLY A 131 -4.16 -9.53 -12.46
C GLY A 131 -2.71 -9.47 -12.01
N ASN A 132 -1.78 -9.36 -12.96
CA ASN A 132 -0.34 -9.25 -12.65
C ASN A 132 0.05 -8.02 -11.84
N ASP A 133 -0.87 -7.10 -11.62
CA ASP A 133 -0.65 -5.95 -10.76
C ASP A 133 -0.51 -6.33 -9.27
N LEU A 134 -0.80 -7.58 -8.88
CA LEU A 134 -0.38 -8.12 -7.58
C LEU A 134 1.13 -7.94 -7.33
N TYR A 135 1.89 -7.82 -8.41
CA TYR A 135 3.35 -7.68 -8.39
C TYR A 135 3.80 -6.33 -8.94
N MET A 136 3.08 -5.26 -8.61
CA MET A 136 3.32 -3.91 -9.12
C MET A 136 4.76 -3.44 -8.97
N ASN A 137 5.45 -3.95 -7.96
CA ASN A 137 6.85 -3.65 -7.68
C ASN A 137 7.81 -4.72 -8.21
N SER A 138 7.34 -5.69 -8.99
CA SER A 138 8.22 -6.71 -9.55
C SER A 138 9.08 -6.10 -10.66
N PRO A 139 10.40 -6.38 -10.68
CA PRO A 139 11.25 -5.88 -11.72
C PRO A 139 10.91 -6.54 -13.06
N ILE A 140 11.10 -5.79 -14.13
CA ILE A 140 11.08 -6.35 -15.47
C ILE A 140 12.49 -6.82 -15.79
N ILE A 141 12.64 -8.11 -16.11
CA ILE A 141 13.91 -8.70 -16.51
C ILE A 141 13.87 -8.93 -18.03
N GLU A 142 14.79 -8.30 -18.74
CA GLU A 142 14.99 -8.47 -20.17
C GLU A 142 16.34 -9.12 -20.41
N GLU A 143 16.38 -10.27 -21.08
CA GLU A 143 17.58 -11.05 -21.37
C GLU A 143 17.45 -11.76 -22.71
N ILE A 144 18.52 -12.41 -23.16
CA ILE A 144 18.57 -13.16 -24.42
C ILE A 144 18.90 -14.61 -24.11
N ALA A 145 18.10 -15.54 -24.64
CA ALA A 145 18.42 -16.96 -24.71
C ALA A 145 19.13 -17.29 -26.04
N GLU A 146 20.23 -17.98 -25.97
CA GLU A 146 21.01 -18.39 -27.18
C GLU A 146 20.39 -19.60 -27.88
N SER A 147 19.67 -20.42 -27.11
CA SER A 147 18.98 -21.63 -27.58
C SER A 147 17.60 -21.73 -26.90
N HIS A 148 16.88 -22.86 -27.07
CA HIS A 148 15.76 -23.16 -26.18
C HIS A 148 16.30 -23.32 -24.77
N ALA A 149 15.91 -22.40 -23.87
CA ALA A 149 16.46 -22.32 -22.53
C ALA A 149 15.40 -22.49 -21.44
N GLU A 150 15.78 -23.23 -20.40
CA GLU A 150 15.04 -23.31 -19.18
C GLU A 150 15.43 -22.10 -18.28
N ILE A 151 14.45 -21.28 -17.94
CA ILE A 151 14.62 -20.08 -17.14
C ILE A 151 14.13 -20.35 -15.72
N LYS A 152 14.97 -20.11 -14.72
CA LYS A 152 14.60 -20.14 -13.31
C LYS A 152 14.91 -18.81 -12.64
N VAL A 153 13.92 -18.22 -11.98
CA VAL A 153 14.13 -17.04 -11.16
C VAL A 153 14.07 -17.45 -9.70
N LYS A 154 15.11 -17.14 -8.95
CA LYS A 154 15.23 -17.44 -7.53
C LYS A 154 15.24 -16.17 -6.70
N GLN A 155 14.50 -16.20 -5.59
CA GLN A 155 14.52 -15.18 -4.55
C GLN A 155 14.87 -15.83 -3.23
N GLN A 156 15.92 -15.34 -2.55
CA GLN A 156 16.41 -15.92 -1.28
C GLN A 156 16.69 -17.45 -1.38
N GLY A 157 17.23 -17.89 -2.53
CA GLY A 157 17.55 -19.30 -2.78
C GLY A 157 16.35 -20.18 -3.20
N ARG A 158 15.11 -19.67 -3.13
CA ARG A 158 13.90 -20.39 -3.54
C ARG A 158 13.52 -20.03 -4.98
N THR A 159 13.21 -21.02 -5.82
CA THR A 159 12.65 -20.78 -7.14
C THR A 159 11.23 -20.21 -6.98
N ILE A 160 11.02 -19.00 -7.51
CA ILE A 160 9.73 -18.29 -7.50
C ILE A 160 9.06 -18.31 -8.86
N TYR A 161 9.83 -18.55 -9.93
CA TYR A 161 9.32 -18.60 -11.29
C TYR A 161 10.18 -19.53 -12.15
N GLU A 162 9.53 -20.29 -13.04
CA GLU A 162 10.20 -21.20 -13.97
C GLU A 162 9.43 -21.23 -15.29
N THR A 163 10.14 -21.16 -16.40
CA THR A 163 9.56 -21.22 -17.74
C THR A 163 10.59 -21.70 -18.77
N ILE A 164 10.14 -22.07 -19.96
CA ILE A 164 10.97 -22.37 -21.09
C ILE A 164 10.76 -21.29 -22.16
N VAL A 165 11.84 -20.76 -22.69
CA VAL A 165 11.82 -19.74 -23.74
C VAL A 165 12.53 -20.23 -25.02
N PRO A 166 12.02 -19.82 -26.19
CA PRO A 166 12.73 -20.05 -27.45
C PRO A 166 13.98 -19.17 -27.56
N PRO A 167 14.89 -19.46 -28.54
CA PRO A 167 16.02 -18.59 -28.82
C PRO A 167 15.60 -17.14 -29.09
N GLY A 168 16.37 -16.20 -28.60
CA GLY A 168 16.16 -14.77 -28.81
C GLY A 168 15.82 -13.98 -27.53
N PRO A 169 15.47 -12.72 -27.67
CA PRO A 169 15.13 -11.86 -26.54
C PRO A 169 13.83 -12.31 -25.87
N PHE A 170 13.85 -12.35 -24.53
CA PHE A 170 12.68 -12.63 -23.70
C PHE A 170 12.51 -11.56 -22.59
N ILE A 171 11.28 -11.42 -22.10
CA ILE A 171 10.89 -10.49 -21.04
C ILE A 171 10.14 -11.26 -19.97
N LEU A 172 10.57 -11.09 -18.71
CA LEU A 172 9.84 -11.54 -17.52
C LEU A 172 9.30 -10.30 -16.80
N ASN A 173 8.00 -10.13 -16.78
CA ASN A 173 7.33 -8.94 -16.25
C ASN A 173 6.27 -9.25 -15.17
N ASP A 174 6.10 -10.51 -14.83
CA ASP A 174 5.06 -11.05 -13.94
C ASP A 174 5.62 -11.87 -12.78
N LEU A 175 6.82 -11.55 -12.34
CA LEU A 175 7.50 -12.30 -11.29
C LEU A 175 6.80 -12.14 -9.95
N PRO A 176 6.47 -13.24 -9.23
CA PRO A 176 5.81 -13.21 -7.92
C PRO A 176 6.79 -12.88 -6.79
N VAL A 177 7.31 -11.66 -6.80
CA VAL A 177 8.33 -11.20 -5.84
C VAL A 177 7.71 -10.68 -4.55
N ILE A 178 8.40 -10.90 -3.43
CA ILE A 178 7.98 -10.43 -2.10
C ILE A 178 9.03 -9.47 -1.54
N GLY A 179 8.60 -8.25 -1.23
CA GLY A 179 9.46 -7.23 -0.61
C GLY A 179 10.56 -6.73 -1.56
N SER A 180 11.51 -5.98 -1.02
CA SER A 180 12.70 -5.48 -1.73
C SER A 180 13.82 -6.48 -1.61
N ASN A 181 14.41 -6.93 -2.75
CA ASN A 181 15.42 -7.97 -2.72
C ASN A 181 16.19 -8.08 -4.03
N GLU A 182 17.10 -9.04 -4.09
CA GLU A 182 17.74 -9.50 -5.30
C GLU A 182 16.98 -10.71 -5.89
N LEU A 183 17.00 -10.81 -7.19
CA LEU A 183 16.56 -11.97 -7.96
C LEU A 183 17.75 -12.56 -8.68
N VAL A 184 17.95 -13.85 -8.53
CA VAL A 184 18.96 -14.59 -9.32
C VAL A 184 18.23 -15.26 -10.48
N LEU A 185 18.52 -14.81 -11.67
CA LEU A 185 18.09 -15.43 -12.92
C LEU A 185 19.09 -16.50 -13.33
N GLU A 186 18.65 -17.73 -13.50
CA GLU A 186 19.41 -18.83 -14.07
C GLU A 186 18.85 -19.17 -15.45
N ILE A 187 19.69 -19.11 -16.47
CA ILE A 187 19.39 -19.48 -17.86
C ILE A 187 20.17 -20.73 -18.17
N LYS A 188 19.47 -21.85 -18.29
CA LYS A 188 20.07 -23.13 -18.69
C LYS A 188 19.78 -23.37 -20.17
N GLU A 189 20.80 -23.24 -20.99
CA GLU A 189 20.75 -23.43 -22.42
C GLU A 189 20.60 -24.93 -22.79
N ALA A 190 20.20 -25.21 -24.04
CA ALA A 190 19.99 -26.58 -24.55
C ALA A 190 21.26 -27.45 -24.49
N ASP A 191 22.45 -26.83 -24.57
CA ASP A 191 23.74 -27.51 -24.44
C ASP A 191 24.17 -27.77 -22.98
N GLY A 192 23.32 -27.39 -22.00
CA GLY A 192 23.56 -27.60 -20.58
C GLY A 192 24.36 -26.48 -19.91
N ARG A 193 24.84 -25.48 -20.63
CA ARG A 193 25.48 -24.29 -20.01
C ARG A 193 24.48 -23.52 -19.18
N ILE A 194 24.91 -23.11 -17.98
CA ILE A 194 24.09 -22.29 -17.05
C ILE A 194 24.73 -20.92 -16.93
N ARG A 195 23.99 -19.90 -17.36
CA ARG A 195 24.31 -18.48 -17.08
C ARG A 195 23.50 -17.99 -15.90
N LYS A 196 24.13 -17.17 -15.08
CA LYS A 196 23.45 -16.54 -13.91
C LYS A 196 23.63 -15.05 -13.98
N SER A 197 22.53 -14.32 -13.81
CA SER A 197 22.54 -12.87 -13.64
C SER A 197 21.75 -12.48 -12.38
N THR A 198 22.14 -11.38 -11.75
CA THR A 198 21.49 -10.90 -10.53
C THR A 198 20.83 -9.56 -10.80
N HIS A 199 19.53 -9.50 -10.57
CA HIS A 199 18.72 -8.31 -10.72
C HIS A 199 18.28 -7.81 -9.33
N TYR A 200 18.51 -6.52 -9.07
CA TYR A 200 18.14 -5.89 -7.82
C TYR A 200 16.90 -5.03 -7.99
N PHE A 201 16.01 -5.10 -7.04
CA PHE A 201 14.83 -4.25 -7.01
C PHE A 201 14.49 -3.84 -5.58
N THR A 202 13.76 -2.74 -5.44
CA THR A 202 13.27 -2.28 -4.16
C THR A 202 11.81 -1.90 -4.25
N THR A 203 11.09 -2.08 -3.16
CA THR A 203 9.71 -1.66 -3.06
C THR A 203 9.64 -0.40 -2.22
N MET A 204 9.35 0.72 -2.86
CA MET A 204 9.04 1.97 -2.19
C MET A 204 7.51 2.14 -2.11
N PRO A 205 6.99 2.77 -1.04
CA PRO A 205 5.59 3.16 -1.04
C PRO A 205 5.24 3.95 -2.31
N ASN A 206 4.12 3.63 -2.93
CA ASN A 206 3.60 4.23 -4.16
C ASN A 206 4.43 3.97 -5.44
N GLN A 207 5.38 3.04 -5.45
CA GLN A 207 6.13 2.72 -6.67
C GLN A 207 5.32 1.83 -7.61
N LEU A 208 5.30 2.18 -8.90
CA LEU A 208 4.53 1.52 -9.95
C LEU A 208 5.44 1.11 -11.11
N LYS A 209 5.07 0.05 -11.84
CA LYS A 209 5.67 -0.30 -13.13
C LYS A 209 5.41 0.79 -14.18
N LYS A 210 6.27 0.86 -15.19
CA LYS A 210 6.12 1.78 -16.32
C LYS A 210 4.72 1.69 -16.95
N GLY A 211 4.09 2.85 -17.13
CA GLY A 211 2.78 2.99 -17.77
C GLY A 211 1.60 2.56 -16.90
N ARG A 212 1.84 2.09 -15.67
CA ARG A 212 0.78 1.77 -14.72
C ARG A 212 0.37 3.01 -13.96
N TYR A 213 -0.91 3.05 -13.58
CA TYR A 213 -1.48 4.12 -12.77
C TYR A 213 -2.38 3.55 -11.67
N GLN A 214 -2.49 4.29 -10.61
CA GLN A 214 -3.42 4.07 -9.51
C GLN A 214 -4.15 5.36 -9.22
N TYR A 215 -5.40 5.23 -8.84
CA TYR A 215 -6.22 6.37 -8.43
C TYR A 215 -7.07 6.01 -7.22
N ASN A 216 -7.49 7.04 -6.50
CA ASN A 216 -8.37 6.92 -5.37
C ASN A 216 -9.17 8.22 -5.27
N PHE A 217 -10.48 8.12 -5.30
CA PHE A 217 -11.38 9.25 -5.13
C PHE A 217 -12.33 8.97 -3.98
N ILE A 218 -12.40 9.90 -3.03
CA ILE A 218 -13.21 9.80 -1.84
C ILE A 218 -14.05 11.06 -1.72
N SER A 219 -15.34 10.89 -1.47
CA SER A 219 -16.25 12.00 -1.19
C SER A 219 -17.26 11.58 -0.14
N GLY A 220 -17.57 12.49 0.78
CA GLY A 220 -18.55 12.25 1.81
C GLY A 220 -18.52 13.31 2.89
N TYR A 221 -19.22 13.01 3.98
CA TYR A 221 -19.26 13.83 5.16
C TYR A 221 -18.43 13.17 6.26
N SER A 222 -17.45 13.90 6.78
CA SER A 222 -16.66 13.41 7.93
C SER A 222 -17.60 13.26 9.12
N TYR A 223 -17.58 12.07 9.71
CA TYR A 223 -18.51 11.70 10.77
C TYR A 223 -17.74 11.39 12.04
N ASP A 224 -17.93 12.25 13.05
CA ASP A 224 -17.44 12.02 14.40
C ASP A 224 -18.63 11.88 15.35
N ARG A 225 -18.94 10.64 15.74
CA ARG A 225 -20.00 10.36 16.71
C ARG A 225 -19.79 11.03 18.06
N TYR A 226 -18.54 11.33 18.42
CA TYR A 226 -18.23 11.96 19.69
C TYR A 226 -18.72 13.41 19.74
N ASN A 227 -18.63 14.12 18.61
CA ASN A 227 -19.08 15.52 18.50
C ASN A 227 -20.61 15.66 18.32
N GLN A 228 -21.32 14.59 17.96
CA GLN A 228 -22.80 14.60 17.88
C GLN A 228 -23.48 14.83 19.21
N PHE A 229 -22.88 14.40 20.33
CA PHE A 229 -23.41 14.66 21.68
C PHE A 229 -23.25 16.12 22.11
N ASN A 230 -22.44 16.92 21.45
CA ASN A 230 -22.17 18.32 21.77
C ASN A 230 -22.92 19.32 20.86
N ASN A 231 -23.98 18.92 20.17
CA ASN A 231 -24.83 19.78 19.32
C ASN A 231 -24.10 20.61 18.23
N GLN A 232 -22.91 20.23 17.85
CA GLN A 232 -22.23 20.83 16.69
C GLN A 232 -22.52 20.01 15.44
N ASN A 233 -23.65 20.29 14.80
CA ASN A 233 -24.16 19.66 13.57
C ASN A 233 -23.32 19.97 12.29
N ASN A 234 -22.06 20.33 12.40
CA ASN A 234 -21.22 20.57 11.25
C ASN A 234 -20.47 19.29 10.85
N ASN A 235 -21.13 18.43 10.08
CA ASN A 235 -20.45 17.34 9.39
C ASN A 235 -19.71 17.94 8.17
N PRO A 236 -18.40 18.13 8.23
CA PRO A 236 -17.69 18.77 7.14
C PRO A 236 -17.60 17.86 5.93
N ILE A 237 -17.77 18.46 4.76
CA ILE A 237 -17.48 17.77 3.51
C ILE A 237 -16.00 17.38 3.48
N PHE A 238 -15.77 16.13 3.15
CA PHE A 238 -14.44 15.55 2.93
C PHE A 238 -14.34 15.12 1.46
N LEU A 239 -13.33 15.64 0.78
CA LEU A 239 -12.98 15.25 -0.57
C LEU A 239 -11.50 14.89 -0.59
N LEU A 240 -11.15 13.78 -1.24
CA LEU A 240 -9.77 13.37 -1.48
C LEU A 240 -9.66 12.78 -2.88
N GLY A 241 -8.70 13.29 -3.65
CA GLY A 241 -8.26 12.71 -4.91
C GLY A 241 -6.79 12.34 -4.81
N GLU A 242 -6.44 11.12 -5.19
CA GLU A 242 -5.05 10.63 -5.28
C GLU A 242 -4.81 10.04 -6.65
N PHE A 243 -3.62 10.27 -7.17
CA PHE A 243 -3.17 9.69 -8.43
C PHE A 243 -1.69 9.36 -8.37
N SER A 244 -1.32 8.20 -8.93
CA SER A 244 0.08 7.76 -9.08
C SER A 244 0.27 7.24 -10.50
N TYR A 245 1.45 7.50 -11.09
CA TYR A 245 1.81 7.06 -12.42
C TYR A 245 3.28 6.62 -12.50
N GLY A 246 3.51 5.41 -13.01
CA GLY A 246 4.84 4.89 -13.30
C GLY A 246 5.38 5.46 -14.60
N ILE A 247 6.29 6.44 -14.52
CA ILE A 247 6.89 7.12 -15.67
C ILE A 247 7.79 6.14 -16.44
N ASN A 248 8.61 5.43 -15.70
CA ASN A 248 9.47 4.37 -16.22
C ASN A 248 9.65 3.25 -15.18
N GLN A 249 10.53 2.30 -15.41
CA GLN A 249 10.78 1.18 -14.48
C GLN A 249 11.35 1.60 -13.13
N LYS A 250 11.91 2.80 -13.03
CA LYS A 250 12.60 3.30 -11.82
C LYS A 250 11.89 4.48 -11.17
N ILE A 251 11.06 5.21 -11.90
CA ILE A 251 10.48 6.49 -11.46
C ILE A 251 8.97 6.41 -11.45
N THR A 252 8.38 6.73 -10.31
CA THR A 252 6.93 6.95 -10.16
C THR A 252 6.67 8.33 -9.63
N ALA A 253 5.77 9.08 -10.30
CA ALA A 253 5.23 10.33 -9.79
C ALA A 253 3.87 10.08 -9.14
N TYR A 254 3.59 10.79 -8.05
CA TYR A 254 2.30 10.68 -7.36
C TYR A 254 1.90 12.01 -6.72
N GLY A 255 0.61 12.18 -6.52
CA GLY A 255 0.06 13.38 -5.89
C GLY A 255 -1.33 13.16 -5.34
N ALA A 256 -1.73 14.06 -4.43
CA ALA A 256 -3.03 14.06 -3.80
C ALA A 256 -3.51 15.46 -3.48
N ILE A 257 -4.83 15.64 -3.50
CA ILE A 257 -5.50 16.86 -3.06
C ILE A 257 -6.58 16.44 -2.08
N ARG A 258 -6.58 17.02 -0.89
CA ARG A 258 -7.59 16.81 0.13
C ARG A 258 -8.25 18.13 0.52
N LYS A 259 -9.59 18.14 0.53
CA LYS A 259 -10.39 19.23 1.07
C LYS A 259 -11.17 18.73 2.28
N LYS A 260 -11.04 19.42 3.42
CA LYS A 260 -11.79 19.16 4.64
C LYS A 260 -12.16 20.50 5.30
N LEU A 261 -13.47 20.82 5.42
CA LEU A 261 -13.90 22.14 5.89
C LEU A 261 -13.25 23.28 5.07
N ASN A 262 -12.57 24.19 5.78
CA ASN A 262 -11.83 25.31 5.22
C ASN A 262 -10.33 25.03 5.09
N SER A 263 -9.94 23.75 5.06
CA SER A 263 -8.53 23.32 4.97
C SER A 263 -8.30 22.48 3.74
N ASN A 264 -7.47 22.98 2.85
CA ASN A 264 -6.96 22.22 1.72
C ASN A 264 -5.57 21.67 2.06
N THR A 265 -5.27 20.49 1.56
CA THR A 265 -3.93 19.89 1.64
C THR A 265 -3.54 19.44 0.25
N PHE A 266 -2.37 19.87 -0.19
CA PHE A 266 -1.78 19.47 -1.45
C PHE A 266 -0.56 18.60 -1.15
N PHE A 267 -0.43 17.51 -1.86
CA PHE A 267 0.65 16.56 -1.70
C PHE A 267 1.18 16.15 -3.06
N SER A 268 2.49 16.12 -3.24
CA SER A 268 3.12 15.58 -4.43
C SER A 268 4.46 14.94 -4.08
N GLY A 269 4.88 13.96 -4.87
CA GLY A 269 6.14 13.29 -4.64
C GLY A 269 6.59 12.46 -5.83
N LEU A 270 7.85 12.05 -5.72
CA LEU A 270 8.53 11.16 -6.65
C LEU A 270 9.17 10.02 -5.87
N SER A 271 9.08 8.80 -6.38
CA SER A 271 9.87 7.66 -5.89
C SER A 271 10.81 7.17 -6.97
N LEU A 272 12.00 6.78 -6.53
CA LEU A 272 13.11 6.30 -7.36
C LEU A 272 13.55 4.94 -6.87
N ASP A 273 13.61 3.96 -7.77
CA ASP A 273 14.29 2.69 -7.54
C ASP A 273 15.75 2.81 -7.97
N LEU A 274 16.66 2.68 -7.01
CA LEU A 274 18.11 2.70 -7.21
C LEU A 274 18.70 1.28 -7.33
N GLY A 275 17.86 0.27 -7.53
CA GLY A 275 18.25 -1.13 -7.65
C GLY A 275 18.98 -1.63 -6.41
N ARG A 276 20.24 -2.08 -6.57
CA ARG A 276 21.06 -2.58 -5.45
C ARG A 276 21.26 -1.60 -4.30
N TRP A 277 21.10 -0.31 -4.54
CA TRP A 277 21.27 0.74 -3.54
C TRP A 277 19.99 1.03 -2.74
N GLY A 278 18.88 0.37 -3.06
CA GLY A 278 17.60 0.57 -2.38
C GLY A 278 16.70 1.56 -3.11
N GLY A 279 15.80 2.22 -2.39
CA GLY A 279 14.87 3.19 -2.95
C GLY A 279 14.84 4.49 -2.18
N VAL A 280 14.53 5.55 -2.88
CA VAL A 280 14.37 6.90 -2.34
C VAL A 280 13.01 7.46 -2.75
N ALA A 281 12.32 8.13 -1.84
CA ALA A 281 11.13 8.91 -2.14
C ALA A 281 11.24 10.30 -1.53
N SER A 282 10.84 11.31 -2.30
CA SER A 282 10.81 12.72 -1.87
C SER A 282 9.40 13.25 -2.04
N ASP A 283 8.85 13.81 -0.97
CA ASP A 283 7.48 14.31 -0.91
C ASP A 283 7.44 15.75 -0.42
N ILE A 284 6.50 16.51 -0.96
CA ILE A 284 6.15 17.86 -0.52
C ILE A 284 4.68 17.89 -0.17
N SER A 285 4.34 18.43 1.00
CA SER A 285 2.96 18.63 1.43
C SER A 285 2.76 20.08 1.83
N TYR A 286 1.69 20.70 1.35
CA TYR A 286 1.26 22.01 1.77
C TYR A 286 -0.08 21.93 2.50
N PHE A 287 -0.09 22.39 3.74
CA PHE A 287 -1.27 22.46 4.60
C PHE A 287 -1.74 23.92 4.68
N GLU A 288 -2.80 24.24 3.97
CA GLU A 288 -3.31 25.62 3.88
C GLU A 288 -3.76 26.17 5.24
N HIS A 289 -4.38 25.34 6.09
CA HIS A 289 -4.94 25.77 7.36
C HIS A 289 -3.94 26.47 8.30
N ASN A 290 -2.70 26.02 8.31
CA ASN A 290 -1.64 26.55 9.14
C ASN A 290 -0.46 27.12 8.34
N ASN A 291 -0.64 27.31 7.02
CA ASN A 291 0.38 27.78 6.10
C ASN A 291 1.71 27.02 6.25
N LEU A 292 1.62 25.68 6.39
CA LEU A 292 2.75 24.81 6.69
C LEU A 292 3.17 24.03 5.44
N LEU A 293 4.44 24.13 5.08
CA LEU A 293 5.10 23.23 4.14
C LEU A 293 5.81 22.12 4.91
N LYS A 294 5.66 20.88 4.45
CA LYS A 294 6.40 19.71 4.91
C LYS A 294 7.17 19.14 3.73
N TYR A 295 8.48 19.04 3.86
CA TYR A 295 9.35 18.30 2.97
C TYR A 295 9.68 16.97 3.65
N GLN A 296 9.57 15.85 2.94
CA GLN A 296 9.91 14.55 3.48
C GLN A 296 10.79 13.79 2.51
N LEU A 297 11.87 13.22 3.03
CA LEU A 297 12.75 12.30 2.32
C LEU A 297 12.71 10.95 3.01
N ARG A 298 12.51 9.90 2.23
CA ARG A 298 12.48 8.52 2.72
C ARG A 298 13.48 7.69 1.94
N TYR A 299 14.20 6.84 2.64
CA TYR A 299 15.13 5.87 2.07
C TYR A 299 14.82 4.49 2.65
N ASN A 300 14.80 3.49 1.78
CA ASN A 300 14.64 2.09 2.17
C ASN A 300 15.71 1.25 1.49
N LYS A 301 16.36 0.39 2.26
CA LYS A 301 17.32 -0.59 1.78
C LYS A 301 17.12 -1.91 2.47
N ARG A 302 17.12 -3.00 1.70
CA ARG A 302 17.16 -4.35 2.21
C ARG A 302 18.39 -5.09 1.67
N TRP A 303 19.14 -5.73 2.54
CA TRP A 303 20.25 -6.62 2.19
C TRP A 303 19.75 -8.04 2.20
N SER A 304 19.64 -8.64 1.01
CA SER A 304 19.06 -9.96 0.80
C SER A 304 19.85 -11.07 1.47
N ASN A 305 21.19 -10.99 1.49
CA ASN A 305 22.08 -12.03 2.00
C ASN A 305 21.89 -12.27 3.50
N ILE A 306 21.59 -11.22 4.25
CA ILE A 306 21.43 -11.25 5.71
C ILE A 306 20.00 -10.96 6.15
N GLY A 307 19.10 -10.55 5.20
CA GLY A 307 17.71 -10.22 5.47
C GLY A 307 17.50 -8.88 6.16
N THR A 308 18.56 -8.13 6.46
CA THR A 308 18.49 -6.83 7.15
C THR A 308 17.74 -5.79 6.33
N SER A 309 16.88 -5.03 6.97
CA SER A 309 16.18 -3.89 6.36
C SER A 309 16.46 -2.60 7.12
N LEU A 310 16.82 -1.55 6.40
CA LEU A 310 17.06 -0.20 6.92
C LEU A 310 16.02 0.74 6.31
N ASN A 311 15.32 1.48 7.17
CA ASN A 311 14.42 2.55 6.77
C ASN A 311 14.88 3.85 7.42
N ILE A 312 15.00 4.90 6.63
CA ILE A 312 15.34 6.25 7.08
C ILE A 312 14.28 7.19 6.58
N SER A 313 13.75 8.03 7.46
CA SER A 313 12.81 9.10 7.09
C SER A 313 13.25 10.40 7.76
N SER A 314 13.30 11.46 6.97
CA SER A 314 13.56 12.82 7.43
C SER A 314 12.41 13.71 6.99
N SER A 315 11.85 14.48 7.90
CA SER A 315 10.80 15.46 7.60
C SER A 315 11.23 16.84 8.12
N HIS A 316 11.06 17.85 7.28
CA HIS A 316 11.30 19.26 7.62
C HIS A 316 10.00 20.03 7.46
N TYR A 317 9.67 20.84 8.47
CA TYR A 317 8.44 21.63 8.52
C TYR A 317 8.80 23.11 8.50
N GLN A 318 8.23 23.86 7.55
CA GLN A 318 8.46 25.28 7.34
C GLN A 318 7.14 26.05 7.32
N SER A 319 6.96 27.03 8.19
CA SER A 319 5.83 27.96 8.14
C SER A 319 6.08 29.02 7.06
N ILE A 320 5.10 29.27 6.19
CA ILE A 320 5.19 30.25 5.10
C ILE A 320 4.83 31.65 5.60
N LYS A 321 3.97 31.79 6.61
CA LYS A 321 3.56 33.07 7.19
C LYS A 321 3.87 33.12 8.67
N SER A 322 4.48 34.24 9.09
CA SER A 322 4.85 34.55 10.46
C SER A 322 3.77 35.36 11.19
N ASP A 323 2.48 35.18 10.88
CA ASP A 323 1.44 35.95 11.55
C ASP A 323 1.09 35.32 12.90
N SER A 324 1.25 36.16 13.93
CA SER A 324 0.95 35.93 15.33
C SER A 324 -0.57 35.84 15.61
N VAL A 325 -1.27 34.91 14.96
CA VAL A 325 -2.65 34.60 15.35
C VAL A 325 -2.62 33.42 16.30
N SER A 326 -3.09 33.66 17.51
CA SER A 326 -3.25 32.71 18.59
C SER A 326 -4.29 31.65 18.25
N ILE A 327 -3.93 30.65 17.45
CA ILE A 327 -4.75 29.48 17.17
C ILE A 327 -4.32 28.39 18.15
N ARG A 328 -5.29 27.69 18.74
CA ARG A 328 -5.09 26.57 19.68
C ARG A 328 -4.00 25.64 19.17
N LYS A 329 -2.87 25.63 19.86
CA LYS A 329 -1.65 24.90 19.52
C LYS A 329 -1.92 23.40 19.56
N SER A 330 -2.08 22.77 18.42
CA SER A 330 -1.89 21.33 18.29
C SER A 330 -0.42 20.99 18.62
N GLN A 331 -0.16 19.87 19.26
CA GLN A 331 1.19 19.43 19.63
C GLN A 331 2.17 19.36 18.43
N THR A 332 1.65 19.21 17.21
CA THR A 332 2.42 19.14 15.96
C THR A 332 2.94 20.48 15.46
N ASP A 333 2.37 21.61 15.90
CA ASP A 333 2.68 22.95 15.35
C ASP A 333 4.06 23.49 15.76
N ASN A 334 4.79 22.78 16.60
CA ASN A 334 6.12 23.17 17.07
C ASN A 334 7.26 22.28 16.52
N ILE A 335 6.95 21.20 15.80
CA ILE A 335 8.01 20.34 15.23
C ILE A 335 8.63 21.06 14.02
N LYS A 336 9.95 21.24 14.06
CA LYS A 336 10.74 21.78 12.96
C LYS A 336 11.33 20.67 12.09
N ASN A 337 11.88 19.65 12.73
CA ASN A 337 12.43 18.48 12.03
C ASN A 337 12.01 17.20 12.77
N SER A 338 11.83 16.13 12.00
CA SER A 338 11.59 14.78 12.51
C SER A 338 12.48 13.81 11.76
N TYR A 339 13.23 13.01 12.49
CA TYR A 339 14.12 11.97 11.93
C TYR A 339 13.70 10.63 12.51
N THR A 340 13.60 9.63 11.64
CA THR A 340 13.32 8.25 12.04
C THR A 340 14.29 7.33 11.33
N ILE A 341 14.95 6.46 12.08
CA ILE A 341 15.82 5.42 11.56
C ILE A 341 15.33 4.12 12.17
N SER A 342 15.06 3.11 11.35
CA SER A 342 14.64 1.78 11.81
C SER A 342 15.45 0.71 11.12
N LEU A 343 16.00 -0.19 11.88
CA LEU A 343 16.75 -1.35 11.43
C LEU A 343 16.02 -2.61 11.89
N PHE A 344 15.81 -3.55 10.99
CA PHE A 344 15.21 -4.86 11.26
C PHE A 344 16.18 -5.95 10.81
N GLN A 345 16.50 -6.86 11.70
CA GLN A 345 17.40 -7.98 11.46
C GLN A 345 16.71 -9.29 11.83
N PRO A 346 16.34 -10.16 10.86
CA PRO A 346 15.90 -11.51 11.18
C PRO A 346 17.08 -12.35 11.68
N ILE A 347 16.87 -13.06 12.79
CA ILE A 347 17.85 -13.95 13.41
C ILE A 347 17.32 -15.38 13.30
N LYS A 348 17.42 -15.97 12.11
CA LYS A 348 17.01 -17.35 11.78
C LYS A 348 15.92 -17.92 12.73
N SER A 349 16.31 -18.83 13.66
CA SER A 349 15.38 -19.50 14.58
C SER A 349 15.01 -18.68 15.83
N PHE A 350 15.66 -17.56 16.10
CA PHE A 350 15.46 -16.76 17.32
C PHE A 350 14.43 -15.63 17.17
N GLY A 351 14.00 -15.32 15.94
CA GLY A 351 13.02 -14.25 15.68
C GLY A 351 13.60 -13.05 14.93
N THR A 352 13.08 -11.86 15.20
CA THR A 352 13.53 -10.63 14.54
C THR A 352 14.00 -9.63 15.60
N PHE A 353 15.23 -9.16 15.48
CA PHE A 353 15.72 -8.02 16.24
C PHE A 353 15.33 -6.73 15.48
N SER A 354 14.80 -5.77 16.21
CA SER A 354 14.49 -4.44 15.65
C SER A 354 15.05 -3.35 16.55
N ILE A 355 15.60 -2.31 15.96
CA ILE A 355 15.98 -1.08 16.65
C ILE A 355 15.43 0.10 15.91
N GLY A 356 14.76 0.99 16.62
CA GLY A 356 14.20 2.22 16.08
C GLY A 356 14.72 3.44 16.84
N TYR A 357 15.19 4.44 16.12
CA TYR A 357 15.53 5.75 16.65
C TYR A 357 14.59 6.77 16.06
N HIS A 358 13.96 7.56 16.92
CA HIS A 358 13.08 8.65 16.51
C HIS A 358 13.47 9.92 17.27
N GLN A 359 13.65 11.02 16.55
CA GLN A 359 13.97 12.33 17.10
C GLN A 359 13.08 13.41 16.50
N ASN A 360 12.49 14.23 17.37
CA ASN A 360 11.80 15.45 16.98
C ASN A 360 12.59 16.67 17.49
N SER A 361 12.80 17.61 16.60
CA SER A 361 13.36 18.92 16.90
C SER A 361 12.24 19.97 16.86
N TYR A 362 12.16 20.80 17.87
CA TYR A 362 11.09 21.78 18.05
C TYR A 362 11.63 23.21 17.95
N ALA A 363 10.79 24.15 17.52
CA ALA A 363 11.17 25.57 17.42
C ALA A 363 11.29 26.25 18.80
N LYS A 364 10.53 25.80 19.83
CA LYS A 364 10.39 26.49 21.12
C LYS A 364 10.58 25.61 22.35
N ARG A 365 10.93 24.34 22.21
CA ARG A 365 11.17 23.42 23.34
C ARG A 365 12.37 22.53 23.08
N LYS A 366 12.82 21.77 24.10
CA LYS A 366 13.89 20.78 23.96
C LYS A 366 13.50 19.68 22.96
N ASN A 367 14.48 19.15 22.26
CA ASN A 367 14.29 18.04 21.35
C ASN A 367 13.91 16.76 22.13
N ASP A 368 13.00 15.98 21.59
CA ASP A 368 12.65 14.66 22.12
C ASP A 368 13.34 13.59 21.27
N PHE A 369 13.76 12.53 21.90
CA PHE A 369 14.21 11.32 21.20
C PHE A 369 13.65 10.08 21.89
N THR A 370 13.38 9.04 21.12
CA THR A 370 12.95 7.72 21.59
C THR A 370 13.77 6.64 20.92
N ILE A 371 14.19 5.64 21.69
CA ILE A 371 14.83 4.44 21.18
C ILE A 371 13.91 3.28 21.55
N ASN A 372 13.51 2.49 20.54
CA ASN A 372 12.69 1.28 20.70
C ASN A 372 13.51 0.09 20.26
N THR A 373 13.50 -0.98 21.03
CA THR A 373 14.21 -2.24 20.74
C THR A 373 13.24 -3.39 20.69
#